data_683346be3dc247c244661ef05d74d668
#
_entry.id   683346be3dc247c244661ef05d74d668
#
_cell.length_a   1.000
_cell.length_b   1.000
_cell.length_c   1.000
_cell.angle_alpha   90.00
_cell.angle_beta   90.00
_cell.angle_gamma   90.00
#
_symmetry.space_group_name_H-M   'P 1'
#
loop_
_entity.id
_entity.type
_entity.pdbx_description
1 polymer ?
#
loop_
_entity_poly.entity_id
_entity_poly.type
_entity_poly.pdbx_seq_one_letter_code
_entity_poly.pdbx_strand_id
1 'polypeptide(L)'
;MTATSSQEVTRGATRHDGGRFRRFRTVTKWLLLGLVLLLTLGLAGSLINHWVKTPREESAYPPPGQMVAVNGHRMHVYAEGEGEQSLVFLAGSGTTAPALDFRGLYRRLSDDYRTVVVERAGYGWSDDSGGVSRDIETVLQETRLALREAGESPPYVLLPHSMSGLEALHWASRYPDEVAAIIGLDPATPAAYESSPPPRLKVALVTFMSRTGLLRLVPSLCDGSPSVSHLSEEDSEAYCSLMYRRTMTADVRAEIDVTQANAELVAAEGVPEVPFYAFISDGEGLIDTWNEILVSYAEAAGGQHQVLDVGHYVHSEAPDLIATEVRAFLEQLVR
;
A
#
# COMPACT_ATOMS: atom_id res chain seq x y z
N MET A 1 -69.68 52.02 55.33
CA MET A 1 -70.39 51.13 54.40
C MET A 1 -69.47 50.95 53.24
N THR A 2 -68.63 49.98 53.29
CA THR A 2 -67.60 49.70 52.28
C THR A 2 -67.58 48.20 51.99
N ALA A 3 -67.98 47.82 50.79
CA ALA A 3 -67.97 46.46 50.31
C ALA A 3 -66.62 46.16 49.76
N THR A 4 -66.01 45.11 50.29
CA THR A 4 -64.74 44.61 49.87
C THR A 4 -64.96 43.46 48.83
N SER A 5 -64.52 43.69 47.59
CA SER A 5 -64.55 42.69 46.49
C SER A 5 -63.32 41.80 46.57
N SER A 6 -63.53 40.51 46.80
CA SER A 6 -62.45 39.50 46.73
C SER A 6 -62.28 39.05 45.29
N GLN A 7 -61.10 39.25 44.73
CA GLN A 7 -60.68 38.66 43.45
C GLN A 7 -60.15 37.26 43.68
N GLU A 8 -60.82 36.28 43.12
CA GLU A 8 -60.30 34.89 42.96
C GLU A 8 -59.28 34.81 41.83
N VAL A 9 -58.05 34.52 42.19
CA VAL A 9 -57.00 34.23 41.23
C VAL A 9 -57.09 32.77 40.84
N THR A 10 -57.62 32.53 39.68
CA THR A 10 -57.58 31.19 39.04
C THR A 10 -56.15 30.79 38.64
N ARG A 11 -55.53 29.85 39.36
CA ARG A 11 -54.32 29.21 39.01
C ARG A 11 -54.59 28.18 37.87
N GLY A 12 -54.36 28.58 36.64
CA GLY A 12 -54.27 27.68 35.49
C GLY A 12 -53.14 26.69 35.65
N ALA A 13 -53.48 25.45 35.89
CA ALA A 13 -52.47 24.35 35.98
C ALA A 13 -52.00 23.93 34.59
N THR A 14 -50.81 24.33 34.24
CA THR A 14 -50.06 23.76 33.08
C THR A 14 -49.56 22.35 33.42
N ARG A 15 -50.42 21.36 33.29
CA ARG A 15 -50.09 19.95 33.40
C ARG A 15 -50.34 19.26 32.05
N HIS A 16 -49.42 19.34 31.06
CA HIS A 16 -49.52 18.48 29.87
C HIS A 16 -48.24 18.23 29.09
N ASP A 17 -47.03 18.49 29.59
CA ASP A 17 -45.80 18.25 28.76
C ASP A 17 -44.98 17.04 29.18
N GLY A 18 -45.05 16.53 30.40
CA GLY A 18 -44.20 15.43 30.87
C GLY A 18 -44.45 14.07 30.18
N GLY A 19 -45.67 13.83 29.70
CA GLY A 19 -46.02 12.55 29.05
C GLY A 19 -45.52 12.42 27.63
N ARG A 20 -45.53 13.49 26.86
CA ARG A 20 -45.02 13.53 25.47
C ARG A 20 -43.51 13.41 25.47
N PHE A 21 -42.81 14.10 26.35
CA PHE A 21 -41.35 14.06 26.48
C PHE A 21 -40.85 12.67 26.92
N ARG A 22 -41.53 12.00 27.82
CA ARG A 22 -41.23 10.64 28.27
C ARG A 22 -41.44 9.61 27.15
N ARG A 23 -42.52 9.71 26.37
CA ARG A 23 -42.78 8.86 25.21
C ARG A 23 -41.73 9.09 24.11
N PHE A 24 -41.38 10.32 23.82
CA PHE A 24 -40.34 10.67 22.85
C PHE A 24 -39.00 10.03 23.24
N ARG A 25 -38.53 10.18 24.49
CA ARG A 25 -37.31 9.53 24.99
C ARG A 25 -37.35 8.00 24.88
N THR A 26 -38.49 7.38 25.13
CA THR A 26 -38.66 5.93 25.03
C THR A 26 -38.56 5.47 23.56
N VAL A 27 -39.23 6.13 22.64
CA VAL A 27 -39.16 5.83 21.19
C VAL A 27 -37.75 6.02 20.68
N THR A 28 -37.10 7.15 21.00
CA THR A 28 -35.68 7.38 20.60
C THR A 28 -34.76 6.31 21.12
N LYS A 29 -34.93 5.85 22.38
CA LYS A 29 -34.15 4.76 22.96
C LYS A 29 -34.32 3.46 22.18
N TRP A 30 -35.53 3.09 21.83
CA TRP A 30 -35.80 1.88 21.06
C TRP A 30 -35.31 1.98 19.63
N LEU A 31 -35.39 3.15 18.99
CA LEU A 31 -34.79 3.39 17.66
C LEU A 31 -33.28 3.26 17.69
N LEU A 32 -32.62 3.84 18.70
CA LEU A 32 -31.17 3.71 18.89
C LEU A 32 -30.74 2.26 19.13
N LEU A 33 -31.48 1.53 19.99
CA LEU A 33 -31.21 0.12 20.24
C LEU A 33 -31.41 -0.73 18.97
N GLY A 34 -32.45 -0.46 18.20
CA GLY A 34 -32.70 -1.11 16.90
C GLY A 34 -31.57 -0.81 15.90
N LEU A 35 -31.12 0.43 15.82
CA LEU A 35 -29.99 0.82 14.97
C LEU A 35 -28.69 0.11 15.39
N VAL A 36 -28.37 0.10 16.69
CA VAL A 36 -27.19 -0.60 17.21
C VAL A 36 -27.25 -2.09 16.88
N LEU A 37 -28.40 -2.71 17.09
CA LEU A 37 -28.59 -4.14 16.76
C LEU A 37 -28.40 -4.38 15.26
N LEU A 38 -28.97 -3.54 14.40
CA LEU A 38 -28.81 -3.65 12.94
C LEU A 38 -27.34 -3.53 12.52
N LEU A 39 -26.62 -2.55 13.05
CA LEU A 39 -25.18 -2.35 12.76
C LEU A 39 -24.35 -3.53 13.26
N THR A 40 -24.66 -4.06 14.45
CA THR A 40 -23.96 -5.22 15.01
C THR A 40 -24.18 -6.47 14.14
N LEU A 41 -25.43 -6.72 13.71
CA LEU A 41 -25.75 -7.85 12.83
C LEU A 41 -25.11 -7.67 11.45
N GLY A 42 -25.09 -6.46 10.90
CA GLY A 42 -24.41 -6.15 9.65
C GLY A 42 -22.91 -6.41 9.73
N LEU A 43 -22.26 -5.95 10.79
CA LEU A 43 -20.83 -6.19 11.03
C LEU A 43 -20.52 -7.68 11.22
N ALA A 44 -21.32 -8.40 11.99
CA ALA A 44 -21.17 -9.84 12.16
C ALA A 44 -21.33 -10.60 10.83
N GLY A 45 -22.32 -10.22 10.01
CA GLY A 45 -22.52 -10.78 8.67
C GLY A 45 -21.33 -10.51 7.74
N SER A 46 -20.76 -9.29 7.77
CA SER A 46 -19.57 -8.94 7.00
C SER A 46 -18.36 -9.78 7.42
N LEU A 47 -18.13 -9.92 8.72
CA LEU A 47 -17.04 -10.72 9.27
C LEU A 47 -17.15 -12.20 8.89
N ILE A 48 -18.35 -12.78 9.02
CA ILE A 48 -18.60 -14.18 8.64
C ILE A 48 -18.37 -14.36 7.12
N ASN A 49 -18.89 -13.45 6.30
CA ASN A 49 -18.66 -13.48 4.86
C ASN A 49 -17.17 -13.42 4.51
N HIS A 50 -16.42 -12.56 5.18
CA HIS A 50 -14.96 -12.45 4.99
C HIS A 50 -14.26 -13.77 5.34
N TRP A 51 -14.56 -14.36 6.50
CA TRP A 51 -13.97 -15.63 6.94
C TRP A 51 -14.29 -16.81 6.02
N VAL A 52 -15.49 -16.85 5.48
CA VAL A 52 -15.90 -17.92 4.55
C VAL A 52 -15.29 -17.77 3.17
N LYS A 53 -15.14 -16.53 2.69
CA LYS A 53 -14.58 -16.26 1.35
C LYS A 53 -13.06 -16.41 1.32
N THR A 54 -12.34 -15.95 2.34
CA THR A 54 -10.87 -15.93 2.36
C THR A 54 -10.23 -17.28 2.01
N PRO A 55 -10.55 -18.42 2.64
CA PRO A 55 -9.94 -19.71 2.29
C PRO A 55 -10.31 -20.21 0.88
N ARG A 56 -11.50 -19.83 0.40
CA ARG A 56 -11.94 -20.19 -0.97
C ARG A 56 -11.15 -19.44 -2.01
N GLU A 57 -10.91 -18.15 -1.78
CA GLU A 57 -10.10 -17.29 -2.66
C GLU A 57 -8.62 -17.72 -2.65
N GLU A 58 -8.08 -18.12 -1.49
CA GLU A 58 -6.73 -18.67 -1.41
C GLU A 58 -6.56 -19.94 -2.25
N SER A 59 -7.58 -20.78 -2.27
CA SER A 59 -7.57 -22.00 -3.09
C SER A 59 -7.84 -21.73 -4.57
N ALA A 60 -8.63 -20.70 -4.89
CA ALA A 60 -8.99 -20.35 -6.26
C ALA A 60 -7.86 -19.62 -6.99
N TYR A 61 -7.09 -18.80 -6.28
CA TYR A 61 -6.02 -17.97 -6.84
C TYR A 61 -4.67 -18.32 -6.21
N PRO A 62 -4.04 -19.44 -6.59
CA PRO A 62 -2.72 -19.84 -6.09
C PRO A 62 -1.62 -18.87 -6.59
N PRO A 63 -0.46 -18.82 -5.91
CA PRO A 63 0.66 -17.99 -6.35
C PRO A 63 1.15 -18.40 -7.75
N PRO A 64 1.29 -17.44 -8.68
CA PRO A 64 1.73 -17.75 -10.05
C PRO A 64 3.26 -17.98 -10.16
N GLY A 65 4.03 -17.58 -9.14
CA GLY A 65 5.49 -17.72 -9.10
C GLY A 65 5.98 -18.80 -8.15
N GLN A 66 7.15 -18.56 -7.58
CA GLN A 66 7.79 -19.47 -6.62
C GLN A 66 7.54 -19.00 -5.18
N MET A 67 7.25 -19.96 -4.29
CA MET A 67 7.23 -19.74 -2.85
C MET A 67 8.55 -20.22 -2.25
N VAL A 68 9.45 -19.28 -1.90
CA VAL A 68 10.78 -19.57 -1.37
C VAL A 68 10.83 -19.43 0.15
N ALA A 69 11.68 -20.23 0.81
CA ALA A 69 11.81 -20.19 2.26
C ALA A 69 12.76 -19.06 2.70
N VAL A 70 12.26 -18.17 3.56
CA VAL A 70 12.99 -17.02 4.08
C VAL A 70 12.79 -16.94 5.60
N ASN A 71 13.83 -17.18 6.38
CA ASN A 71 13.85 -16.96 7.84
C ASN A 71 12.64 -17.52 8.63
N GLY A 72 12.08 -18.66 8.18
CA GLY A 72 10.99 -19.34 8.89
C GLY A 72 9.58 -19.04 8.34
N HIS A 73 9.45 -18.22 7.32
CA HIS A 73 8.24 -18.02 6.53
C HIS A 73 8.55 -18.17 5.03
N ARG A 74 7.52 -18.11 4.18
CA ARG A 74 7.73 -18.19 2.72
C ARG A 74 7.42 -16.84 2.08
N MET A 75 8.28 -16.45 1.16
CA MET A 75 8.05 -15.27 0.32
C MET A 75 7.75 -15.70 -1.11
N HIS A 76 6.87 -14.99 -1.76
CA HIS A 76 6.54 -15.18 -3.16
C HIS A 76 7.48 -14.35 -4.03
N VAL A 77 8.05 -15.00 -5.04
CA VAL A 77 8.86 -14.37 -6.09
C VAL A 77 8.27 -14.75 -7.42
N TYR A 78 7.84 -13.75 -8.18
CA TYR A 78 7.40 -13.91 -9.56
C TYR A 78 8.48 -13.43 -10.50
N ALA A 79 8.81 -14.24 -11.51
CA ALA A 79 9.82 -13.87 -12.48
C ALA A 79 9.42 -14.35 -13.88
N GLU A 80 9.67 -13.52 -14.90
CA GLU A 80 9.52 -13.86 -16.32
C GLU A 80 10.60 -13.19 -17.17
N GLY A 81 10.74 -13.65 -18.42
CA GLY A 81 11.82 -13.23 -19.33
C GLY A 81 13.13 -13.98 -19.08
N GLU A 82 13.98 -13.99 -20.10
CA GLU A 82 15.26 -14.72 -20.10
C GLU A 82 16.47 -13.79 -20.41
N GLY A 83 16.28 -12.46 -20.32
CA GLY A 83 17.36 -11.49 -20.49
C GLY A 83 18.43 -11.63 -19.40
N GLU A 84 19.67 -11.29 -19.74
CA GLU A 84 20.82 -11.42 -18.82
C GLU A 84 20.72 -10.45 -17.63
N GLN A 85 20.12 -9.25 -17.84
CA GLN A 85 19.96 -8.25 -16.80
C GLN A 85 18.64 -8.48 -16.04
N SER A 86 18.73 -8.65 -14.73
CA SER A 86 17.55 -8.76 -13.86
C SER A 86 17.06 -7.39 -13.40
N LEU A 87 15.78 -7.11 -13.68
CA LEU A 87 15.02 -5.94 -13.22
C LEU A 87 14.18 -6.35 -12.01
N VAL A 88 14.52 -5.87 -10.83
CA VAL A 88 13.84 -6.23 -9.57
C VAL A 88 12.84 -5.14 -9.16
N PHE A 89 11.57 -5.47 -9.19
CA PHE A 89 10.48 -4.56 -8.80
C PHE A 89 10.22 -4.67 -7.30
N LEU A 90 10.25 -3.52 -6.62
CA LEU A 90 10.05 -3.40 -5.18
C LEU A 90 8.78 -2.59 -4.91
N ALA A 91 7.84 -3.18 -4.18
CA ALA A 91 6.53 -2.59 -3.96
C ALA A 91 6.52 -1.47 -2.91
N GLY A 92 5.63 -0.51 -3.09
CA GLY A 92 5.34 0.54 -2.11
C GLY A 92 4.63 0.01 -0.86
N SER A 93 4.45 0.88 0.14
CA SER A 93 3.74 0.54 1.37
C SER A 93 2.28 0.18 1.09
N GLY A 94 1.86 -0.99 1.56
CA GLY A 94 0.47 -1.43 1.47
C GLY A 94 0.01 -1.89 0.08
N THR A 95 0.90 -2.03 -0.90
CA THR A 95 0.60 -2.68 -2.19
C THR A 95 0.18 -4.13 -1.92
N THR A 96 -1.08 -4.44 -2.16
CA THR A 96 -1.69 -5.71 -1.71
C THR A 96 -1.39 -6.90 -2.61
N ALA A 97 -0.98 -6.67 -3.85
CA ALA A 97 -0.70 -7.70 -4.85
C ALA A 97 0.44 -7.27 -5.80
N PRO A 98 1.69 -7.16 -5.32
CA PRO A 98 2.81 -6.62 -6.10
C PRO A 98 3.00 -7.26 -7.47
N ALA A 99 2.96 -8.60 -7.57
CA ALA A 99 3.12 -9.30 -8.83
C ALA A 99 2.04 -8.98 -9.87
N LEU A 100 0.86 -8.57 -9.44
CA LEU A 100 -0.22 -8.11 -10.34
C LEU A 100 -0.17 -6.60 -10.57
N ASP A 101 0.28 -5.85 -9.58
CA ASP A 101 0.36 -4.40 -9.63
C ASP A 101 1.37 -3.91 -10.68
N PHE A 102 2.55 -4.53 -10.74
CA PHE A 102 3.57 -4.21 -11.73
C PHE A 102 3.35 -4.86 -13.10
N ARG A 103 2.30 -5.65 -13.31
CA ARG A 103 2.11 -6.48 -14.50
C ARG A 103 2.07 -5.67 -15.79
N GLY A 104 1.48 -4.50 -15.76
CA GLY A 104 1.44 -3.59 -16.88
C GLY A 104 2.83 -3.23 -17.41
N LEU A 105 3.78 -2.99 -16.51
CA LEU A 105 5.14 -2.59 -16.87
C LEU A 105 6.06 -3.79 -17.13
N TYR A 106 6.12 -4.78 -16.22
CA TYR A 106 7.12 -5.82 -16.36
C TYR A 106 6.92 -6.68 -17.62
N ARG A 107 5.67 -6.93 -18.05
CA ARG A 107 5.40 -7.64 -19.32
C ARG A 107 5.91 -6.93 -20.55
N ARG A 108 6.03 -5.61 -20.51
CA ARG A 108 6.61 -4.83 -21.60
C ARG A 108 8.13 -4.91 -21.66
N LEU A 109 8.74 -5.33 -20.55
CA LEU A 109 10.19 -5.43 -20.41
C LEU A 109 10.71 -6.88 -20.48
N SER A 110 9.83 -7.86 -20.27
CA SER A 110 10.22 -9.28 -20.19
C SER A 110 10.73 -9.92 -21.50
N ASP A 111 10.49 -9.27 -22.64
CA ASP A 111 11.07 -9.71 -23.92
C ASP A 111 12.59 -9.47 -23.98
N ASP A 112 13.08 -8.44 -23.26
CA ASP A 112 14.48 -8.00 -23.31
C ASP A 112 15.25 -8.30 -22.03
N TYR A 113 14.56 -8.37 -20.89
CA TYR A 113 15.13 -8.46 -19.54
C TYR A 113 14.53 -9.62 -18.75
N ARG A 114 15.25 -10.04 -17.72
CA ARG A 114 14.70 -10.86 -16.65
C ARG A 114 13.95 -9.94 -15.68
N THR A 115 12.63 -10.02 -15.62
CA THR A 115 11.80 -9.19 -14.71
C THR A 115 11.43 -10.01 -13.49
N VAL A 116 11.66 -9.47 -12.29
CA VAL A 116 11.47 -10.17 -11.02
C VAL A 116 10.70 -9.27 -10.05
N VAL A 117 9.60 -9.76 -9.51
CA VAL A 117 8.83 -9.10 -8.45
C VAL A 117 8.99 -9.88 -7.16
N VAL A 118 9.47 -9.23 -6.11
CA VAL A 118 9.55 -9.82 -4.77
C VAL A 118 8.41 -9.29 -3.92
N GLU A 119 7.60 -10.18 -3.38
CA GLU A 119 6.54 -9.83 -2.44
C GLU A 119 7.06 -10.00 -1.02
N ARG A 120 7.19 -8.89 -0.29
CA ARG A 120 7.62 -8.90 1.11
C ARG A 120 6.66 -9.69 2.00
N ALA A 121 7.11 -10.13 3.18
CA ALA A 121 6.24 -10.75 4.16
C ALA A 121 4.98 -9.90 4.43
N GLY A 122 3.81 -10.53 4.44
CA GLY A 122 2.52 -9.86 4.59
C GLY A 122 1.97 -9.21 3.31
N TYR A 123 2.67 -9.29 2.18
CA TYR A 123 2.23 -8.78 0.87
C TYR A 123 1.85 -9.93 -0.06
N GLY A 124 0.93 -9.69 -0.98
CA GLY A 124 0.56 -10.62 -2.03
C GLY A 124 0.30 -12.04 -1.54
N TRP A 125 1.01 -12.97 -2.13
CA TRP A 125 0.95 -14.39 -1.77
C TRP A 125 1.95 -14.79 -0.67
N SER A 126 2.86 -13.89 -0.25
CA SER A 126 3.81 -14.17 0.83
C SER A 126 3.11 -14.45 2.17
N ASP A 127 3.70 -15.34 2.95
CA ASP A 127 3.26 -15.57 4.33
C ASP A 127 3.47 -14.30 5.20
N ASP A 128 2.82 -14.21 6.34
CA ASP A 128 3.14 -13.20 7.34
C ASP A 128 4.47 -13.56 8.03
N SER A 129 5.27 -12.55 8.42
CA SER A 129 6.58 -12.75 9.06
C SER A 129 6.53 -13.41 10.44
N GLY A 130 5.33 -13.52 11.03
CA GLY A 130 5.17 -14.03 12.40
C GLY A 130 5.67 -13.07 13.48
N GLY A 131 5.81 -11.78 13.17
CA GLY A 131 6.24 -10.74 14.11
C GLY A 131 7.75 -10.45 14.08
N VAL A 132 8.44 -10.88 13.02
CA VAL A 132 9.81 -10.44 12.75
C VAL A 132 9.81 -8.92 12.50
N SER A 133 10.87 -8.23 12.93
CA SER A 133 11.01 -6.79 12.73
C SER A 133 10.87 -6.40 11.26
N ARG A 134 10.23 -5.26 11.01
CA ARG A 134 10.08 -4.71 9.66
C ARG A 134 10.98 -3.48 9.45
N ASP A 135 12.08 -3.38 10.23
CA ASP A 135 13.14 -2.41 9.92
C ASP A 135 13.77 -2.70 8.55
N ILE A 136 14.33 -1.65 7.94
CA ILE A 136 14.78 -1.70 6.55
C ILE A 136 15.89 -2.72 6.32
N GLU A 137 16.78 -2.92 7.30
CA GLU A 137 17.85 -3.93 7.21
C GLU A 137 17.26 -5.35 7.15
N THR A 138 16.29 -5.65 8.04
CA THR A 138 15.61 -6.94 8.06
C THR A 138 14.86 -7.19 6.74
N VAL A 139 14.11 -6.21 6.26
CA VAL A 139 13.38 -6.29 4.99
C VAL A 139 14.34 -6.54 3.83
N LEU A 140 15.44 -5.78 3.76
CA LEU A 140 16.45 -5.94 2.73
C LEU A 140 17.09 -7.34 2.76
N GLN A 141 17.45 -7.86 3.94
CA GLN A 141 18.03 -9.20 4.06
C GLN A 141 17.05 -10.29 3.59
N GLU A 142 15.76 -10.14 3.91
CA GLU A 142 14.71 -11.06 3.44
C GLU A 142 14.56 -10.99 1.91
N THR A 143 14.52 -9.80 1.32
CA THR A 143 14.44 -9.59 -0.14
C THR A 143 15.64 -10.23 -0.85
N ARG A 144 16.85 -9.99 -0.36
CA ARG A 144 18.08 -10.57 -0.91
C ARG A 144 18.12 -12.10 -0.80
N LEU A 145 17.65 -12.64 0.33
CA LEU A 145 17.55 -14.10 0.51
C LEU A 145 16.49 -14.68 -0.43
N ALA A 146 15.33 -14.05 -0.55
CA ALA A 146 14.27 -14.50 -1.44
C ALA A 146 14.74 -14.58 -2.91
N LEU A 147 15.45 -13.57 -3.39
CA LEU A 147 16.02 -13.58 -4.75
C LEU A 147 16.99 -14.74 -4.95
N ARG A 148 17.93 -14.94 -4.02
CA ARG A 148 18.89 -16.06 -4.11
C ARG A 148 18.21 -17.43 -4.10
N GLU A 149 17.22 -17.62 -3.22
CA GLU A 149 16.45 -18.87 -3.15
C GLU A 149 15.59 -19.11 -4.40
N ALA A 150 15.19 -18.02 -5.08
CA ALA A 150 14.50 -18.09 -6.37
C ALA A 150 15.46 -18.34 -7.56
N GLY A 151 16.79 -18.33 -7.33
CA GLY A 151 17.80 -18.54 -8.36
C GLY A 151 18.24 -17.28 -9.10
N GLU A 152 17.83 -16.10 -8.61
CA GLU A 152 18.22 -14.81 -9.19
C GLU A 152 19.60 -14.38 -8.65
N SER A 153 20.40 -13.74 -9.49
CA SER A 153 21.76 -13.34 -9.16
C SER A 153 22.05 -11.87 -9.47
N PRO A 154 22.78 -11.15 -8.59
CA PRO A 154 23.18 -9.77 -8.87
C PRO A 154 24.27 -9.70 -9.98
N PRO A 155 24.53 -8.48 -10.54
CA PRO A 155 23.95 -7.21 -10.12
C PRO A 155 22.53 -6.97 -10.67
N TYR A 156 21.66 -6.33 -9.86
CA TYR A 156 20.28 -6.03 -10.21
C TYR A 156 20.10 -4.58 -10.64
N VAL A 157 19.15 -4.32 -11.52
CA VAL A 157 18.53 -3.01 -11.67
C VAL A 157 17.31 -2.98 -10.76
N LEU A 158 17.26 -2.07 -9.80
CA LEU A 158 16.16 -1.96 -8.86
C LEU A 158 15.09 -1.01 -9.38
N LEU A 159 13.83 -1.42 -9.38
CA LEU A 159 12.67 -0.61 -9.75
C LEU A 159 11.75 -0.39 -8.53
N PRO A 160 12.15 0.49 -7.60
CA PRO A 160 11.35 0.79 -6.42
C PRO A 160 10.16 1.68 -6.74
N HIS A 161 8.99 1.34 -6.19
CA HIS A 161 7.81 2.20 -6.14
C HIS A 161 7.60 2.76 -4.73
N SER A 162 7.35 4.08 -4.62
CA SER A 162 6.94 4.69 -3.34
C SER A 162 7.93 4.37 -2.20
N MET A 163 7.46 3.91 -1.04
CA MET A 163 8.26 3.62 0.15
C MET A 163 9.48 2.72 -0.11
N SER A 164 9.42 1.81 -1.08
CA SER A 164 10.58 0.97 -1.40
C SER A 164 11.75 1.72 -2.03
N GLY A 165 11.59 3.00 -2.33
CA GLY A 165 12.72 3.89 -2.61
C GLY A 165 13.75 3.86 -1.49
N LEU A 166 13.31 3.87 -0.22
CA LEU A 166 14.23 3.73 0.92
C LEU A 166 14.98 2.40 0.90
N GLU A 167 14.30 1.29 0.60
CA GLU A 167 14.91 -0.05 0.50
C GLU A 167 15.98 -0.10 -0.60
N ALA A 168 15.67 0.45 -1.78
CA ALA A 168 16.61 0.47 -2.90
C ALA A 168 17.85 1.35 -2.60
N LEU A 169 17.67 2.51 -1.97
CA LEU A 169 18.78 3.38 -1.57
C LEU A 169 19.66 2.72 -0.51
N HIS A 170 19.05 2.11 0.50
CA HIS A 170 19.75 1.33 1.52
C HIS A 170 20.53 0.16 0.92
N TRP A 171 19.92 -0.58 -0.02
CA TRP A 171 20.58 -1.67 -0.71
C TRP A 171 21.81 -1.19 -1.46
N ALA A 172 21.70 -0.14 -2.27
CA ALA A 172 22.81 0.41 -3.03
C ALA A 172 23.93 0.95 -2.14
N SER A 173 23.60 1.51 -0.97
CA SER A 173 24.60 1.99 0.00
C SER A 173 25.34 0.84 0.70
N ARG A 174 24.62 -0.22 1.06
CA ARG A 174 25.18 -1.35 1.83
C ARG A 174 25.84 -2.41 0.99
N TYR A 175 25.37 -2.62 -0.24
CA TYR A 175 25.81 -3.67 -1.17
C TYR A 175 25.92 -3.10 -2.59
N PRO A 176 26.83 -2.14 -2.84
CA PRO A 176 26.93 -1.45 -4.13
C PRO A 176 27.24 -2.42 -5.29
N ASP A 177 27.99 -3.48 -5.05
CA ASP A 177 28.31 -4.48 -6.08
C ASP A 177 27.08 -5.33 -6.51
N GLU A 178 25.98 -5.28 -5.76
CA GLU A 178 24.75 -5.98 -6.10
C GLU A 178 23.76 -5.11 -6.90
N VAL A 179 24.00 -3.80 -7.03
CA VAL A 179 23.08 -2.86 -7.66
C VAL A 179 23.70 -2.19 -8.88
N ALA A 180 23.23 -2.56 -10.06
CA ALA A 180 23.70 -1.99 -11.33
C ALA A 180 23.14 -0.57 -11.58
N ALA A 181 21.89 -0.32 -11.20
CA ALA A 181 21.19 0.96 -11.29
C ALA A 181 19.93 0.97 -10.44
N ILE A 182 19.41 2.18 -10.17
CA ILE A 182 18.07 2.40 -9.59
C ILE A 182 17.23 3.15 -10.59
N ILE A 183 16.06 2.62 -10.94
CA ILE A 183 15.05 3.27 -11.78
C ILE A 183 13.77 3.43 -10.94
N GLY A 184 13.62 4.59 -10.31
CA GLY A 184 12.51 4.87 -9.40
C GLY A 184 11.18 5.05 -10.13
N LEU A 185 10.16 4.37 -9.66
CA LEU A 185 8.77 4.47 -10.09
C LEU A 185 8.01 5.32 -9.05
N ASP A 186 8.16 6.62 -9.11
CA ASP A 186 7.72 7.60 -8.11
C ASP A 186 8.23 7.26 -6.68
N PRO A 187 9.56 7.07 -6.51
CA PRO A 187 10.16 6.49 -5.32
C PRO A 187 10.20 7.50 -4.17
N ALA A 188 9.84 7.09 -2.97
CA ALA A 188 10.06 7.94 -1.81
C ALA A 188 11.56 8.01 -1.46
N THR A 189 12.04 9.21 -1.15
CA THR A 189 13.37 9.46 -0.61
C THR A 189 13.29 9.83 0.87
N PRO A 190 14.38 9.82 1.64
CA PRO A 190 14.35 10.15 3.07
C PRO A 190 13.62 11.45 3.41
N ALA A 191 13.81 12.49 2.62
CA ALA A 191 13.19 13.80 2.84
C ALA A 191 11.65 13.79 2.81
N ALA A 192 11.03 12.82 2.12
CA ALA A 192 9.57 12.67 2.08
C ALA A 192 8.97 12.33 3.46
N TYR A 193 9.75 11.85 4.39
CA TYR A 193 9.31 11.42 5.73
C TYR A 193 9.70 12.36 6.87
N GLU A 194 10.48 13.42 6.62
CA GLU A 194 10.94 14.34 7.67
C GLU A 194 9.82 15.05 8.41
N SER A 195 8.70 15.33 7.73
CA SER A 195 7.59 16.12 8.28
C SER A 195 6.24 15.40 8.31
N SER A 196 6.22 14.11 7.99
CA SER A 196 4.96 13.36 7.79
C SER A 196 4.85 12.16 8.73
N PRO A 197 4.37 12.36 9.98
CA PRO A 197 4.10 11.21 10.85
C PRO A 197 2.99 10.34 10.26
N PRO A 198 3.05 9.01 10.45
CA PRO A 198 2.06 8.11 9.91
C PRO A 198 0.64 8.46 10.40
N PRO A 199 -0.37 8.46 9.52
CA PRO A 199 -1.74 8.84 9.85
C PRO A 199 -2.44 7.74 10.66
N ARG A 200 -2.11 7.60 11.93
CA ARG A 200 -2.53 6.50 12.83
C ARG A 200 -4.04 6.23 12.80
N LEU A 201 -4.87 7.27 12.77
CA LEU A 201 -6.32 7.10 12.73
C LEU A 201 -6.79 6.47 11.41
N LYS A 202 -6.23 6.90 10.28
CA LYS A 202 -6.51 6.33 8.96
C LYS A 202 -6.08 4.86 8.92
N VAL A 203 -4.86 4.56 9.39
CA VAL A 203 -4.33 3.18 9.49
C VAL A 203 -5.26 2.31 10.34
N ALA A 204 -5.67 2.78 11.53
CA ALA A 204 -6.58 2.03 12.40
C ALA A 204 -7.95 1.78 11.75
N LEU A 205 -8.52 2.78 11.08
CA LEU A 205 -9.81 2.67 10.39
C LEU A 205 -9.73 1.65 9.23
N VAL A 206 -8.72 1.77 8.36
CA VAL A 206 -8.55 0.85 7.23
C VAL A 206 -8.27 -0.56 7.72
N THR A 207 -7.47 -0.72 8.79
CA THR A 207 -7.25 -2.03 9.44
C THR A 207 -8.56 -2.64 9.95
N PHE A 208 -9.40 -1.85 10.61
CA PHE A 208 -10.71 -2.30 11.08
C PHE A 208 -11.59 -2.74 9.90
N MET A 209 -11.68 -1.94 8.85
CA MET A 209 -12.48 -2.26 7.65
C MET A 209 -11.98 -3.53 6.95
N SER A 210 -10.67 -3.69 6.83
CA SER A 210 -10.06 -4.89 6.24
C SER A 210 -10.39 -6.14 7.06
N ARG A 211 -10.09 -6.14 8.36
CA ARG A 211 -10.29 -7.30 9.23
C ARG A 211 -11.74 -7.70 9.44
N THR A 212 -12.67 -6.77 9.32
CA THR A 212 -14.11 -7.04 9.41
C THR A 212 -14.77 -7.37 8.08
N GLY A 213 -14.01 -7.31 6.97
CA GLY A 213 -14.51 -7.56 5.63
C GLY A 213 -15.35 -6.42 5.05
N LEU A 214 -15.42 -5.26 5.72
CA LEU A 214 -16.17 -4.09 5.23
C LEU A 214 -15.61 -3.55 3.90
N LEU A 215 -14.32 -3.74 3.60
CA LEU A 215 -13.75 -3.38 2.30
C LEU A 215 -14.45 -4.11 1.14
N ARG A 216 -14.94 -5.33 1.35
CA ARG A 216 -15.68 -6.11 0.34
C ARG A 216 -17.04 -5.50 -0.04
N LEU A 217 -17.54 -4.54 0.74
CA LEU A 217 -18.78 -3.82 0.45
C LEU A 217 -18.54 -2.61 -0.48
N VAL A 218 -17.28 -2.33 -0.84
CA VAL A 218 -16.90 -1.23 -1.71
C VAL A 218 -16.05 -1.78 -2.87
N PRO A 219 -16.67 -2.49 -3.84
CA PRO A 219 -15.94 -3.10 -4.97
C PRO A 219 -15.13 -2.08 -5.77
N SER A 220 -15.59 -0.85 -5.88
CA SER A 220 -14.91 0.24 -6.59
C SER A 220 -13.49 0.54 -6.08
N LEU A 221 -13.15 0.12 -4.85
CA LEU A 221 -11.76 0.23 -4.35
C LEU A 221 -10.81 -0.69 -5.12
N CYS A 222 -11.29 -1.82 -5.61
CA CYS A 222 -10.53 -2.73 -6.44
C CYS A 222 -10.64 -2.33 -7.93
N ASP A 223 -11.88 -2.23 -8.43
CA ASP A 223 -12.15 -2.00 -9.85
C ASP A 223 -11.59 -0.66 -10.33
N GLY A 224 -11.41 0.31 -9.43
CA GLY A 224 -10.84 1.64 -9.70
C GLY A 224 -9.31 1.70 -9.60
N SER A 225 -8.62 0.59 -9.31
CA SER A 225 -7.15 0.59 -9.30
C SER A 225 -6.61 0.70 -10.74
N PRO A 226 -5.64 1.60 -11.00
CA PRO A 226 -5.01 1.71 -12.33
C PRO A 226 -4.42 0.39 -12.82
N SER A 227 -3.91 -0.45 -11.90
CA SER A 227 -3.28 -1.74 -12.21
C SER A 227 -4.24 -2.73 -12.85
N VAL A 228 -5.54 -2.69 -12.49
CA VAL A 228 -6.57 -3.62 -13.01
C VAL A 228 -6.74 -3.49 -14.53
N SER A 229 -6.50 -2.32 -15.11
CA SER A 229 -6.61 -2.10 -16.57
C SER A 229 -5.64 -2.96 -17.41
N HIS A 230 -4.60 -3.52 -16.78
CA HIS A 230 -3.57 -4.35 -17.42
C HIS A 230 -3.72 -5.85 -17.11
N LEU A 231 -4.77 -6.23 -16.39
CA LEU A 231 -5.00 -7.60 -15.94
C LEU A 231 -6.07 -8.31 -16.81
N SER A 232 -5.95 -9.63 -16.88
CA SER A 232 -7.06 -10.46 -17.36
C SER A 232 -8.20 -10.45 -16.34
N GLU A 233 -9.37 -10.97 -16.70
CA GLU A 233 -10.50 -11.11 -15.77
C GLU A 233 -10.11 -11.94 -14.53
N GLU A 234 -9.45 -13.10 -14.75
CA GLU A 234 -8.96 -13.98 -13.67
C GLU A 234 -7.93 -13.27 -12.75
N ASP A 235 -6.97 -12.56 -13.33
CA ASP A 235 -5.99 -11.81 -12.56
C ASP A 235 -6.62 -10.63 -11.79
N SER A 236 -7.63 -9.99 -12.36
CA SER A 236 -8.40 -8.93 -11.68
C SER A 236 -9.15 -9.47 -10.47
N GLU A 237 -9.76 -10.65 -10.59
CA GLU A 237 -10.39 -11.33 -9.46
C GLU A 237 -9.36 -11.72 -8.38
N ALA A 238 -8.19 -12.23 -8.78
CA ALA A 238 -7.08 -12.53 -7.87
C ALA A 238 -6.57 -11.26 -7.16
N TYR A 239 -6.41 -10.16 -7.90
CA TYR A 239 -6.02 -8.85 -7.36
C TYR A 239 -7.01 -8.37 -6.31
N CYS A 240 -8.30 -8.40 -6.61
CA CYS A 240 -9.36 -8.01 -5.66
C CYS A 240 -9.37 -8.90 -4.42
N SER A 241 -9.20 -10.20 -4.61
CA SER A 241 -9.09 -11.17 -3.51
C SER A 241 -7.92 -10.84 -2.58
N LEU A 242 -6.73 -10.58 -3.15
CA LEU A 242 -5.54 -10.18 -2.38
C LEU A 242 -5.76 -8.83 -1.69
N MET A 243 -6.35 -7.84 -2.36
CA MET A 243 -6.67 -6.56 -1.75
C MET A 243 -7.54 -6.73 -0.49
N TYR A 244 -8.58 -7.56 -0.55
CA TYR A 244 -9.44 -7.80 0.62
C TYR A 244 -8.75 -8.56 1.76
N ARG A 245 -7.71 -9.35 1.47
CA ARG A 245 -7.01 -10.18 2.46
C ARG A 245 -5.73 -9.54 3.00
N ARG A 246 -5.03 -8.75 2.16
CA ARG A 246 -3.68 -8.23 2.44
C ARG A 246 -3.65 -6.75 2.80
N THR A 247 -4.78 -6.04 2.68
CA THR A 247 -4.83 -4.64 3.16
C THR A 247 -4.57 -4.56 4.65
N MET A 248 -3.54 -3.82 5.04
CA MET A 248 -3.14 -3.57 6.44
C MET A 248 -2.89 -4.85 7.26
N THR A 249 -2.11 -5.79 6.71
CA THR A 249 -1.57 -6.94 7.47
C THR A 249 -0.76 -6.46 8.67
N ALA A 250 -0.36 -7.38 9.55
CA ALA A 250 0.49 -7.03 10.69
C ALA A 250 1.84 -6.46 10.21
N ASP A 251 2.42 -7.05 9.17
CA ASP A 251 3.71 -6.65 8.60
C ASP A 251 3.62 -5.26 7.95
N VAL A 252 2.60 -4.99 7.12
CA VAL A 252 2.38 -3.65 6.53
C VAL A 252 2.29 -2.56 7.59
N ARG A 253 1.59 -2.81 8.69
CA ARG A 253 1.49 -1.84 9.79
C ARG A 253 2.81 -1.66 10.52
N ALA A 254 3.54 -2.76 10.74
CA ALA A 254 4.86 -2.69 11.37
C ALA A 254 5.86 -1.92 10.50
N GLU A 255 5.81 -2.05 9.15
CA GLU A 255 6.60 -1.22 8.24
C GLU A 255 6.24 0.26 8.35
N ILE A 256 4.93 0.60 8.39
CA ILE A 256 4.46 1.98 8.56
C ILE A 256 4.97 2.57 9.89
N ASP A 257 4.97 1.80 10.97
CA ASP A 257 5.39 2.26 12.29
C ASP A 257 6.89 2.59 12.37
N VAL A 258 7.72 1.94 11.55
CA VAL A 258 9.19 2.14 11.54
C VAL A 258 9.69 2.98 10.36
N THR A 259 8.81 3.42 9.44
CA THR A 259 9.20 4.12 8.21
C THR A 259 10.04 5.37 8.48
N GLN A 260 9.70 6.16 9.50
CA GLN A 260 10.46 7.37 9.84
C GLN A 260 11.88 7.03 10.30
N ALA A 261 12.03 6.02 11.17
CA ALA A 261 13.36 5.57 11.62
C ALA A 261 14.19 4.99 10.46
N ASN A 262 13.55 4.27 9.55
CA ASN A 262 14.18 3.78 8.33
C ASN A 262 14.65 4.94 7.43
N ALA A 263 13.83 5.98 7.27
CA ALA A 263 14.21 7.17 6.49
C ALA A 263 15.39 7.91 7.10
N GLU A 264 15.41 8.08 8.44
CA GLU A 264 16.53 8.70 9.17
C GLU A 264 17.83 7.89 8.97
N LEU A 265 17.76 6.56 9.02
CA LEU A 265 18.90 5.68 8.78
C LEU A 265 19.43 5.86 7.35
N VAL A 266 18.56 5.81 6.33
CA VAL A 266 18.95 5.97 4.93
C VAL A 266 19.50 7.38 4.66
N ALA A 267 18.92 8.41 5.27
CA ALA A 267 19.46 9.77 5.17
C ALA A 267 20.91 9.87 5.69
N ALA A 268 21.23 9.15 6.77
CA ALA A 268 22.57 9.13 7.35
C ALA A 268 23.61 8.39 6.47
N GLU A 269 23.18 7.51 5.58
CA GLU A 269 24.04 6.81 4.61
C GLU A 269 24.43 7.70 3.43
N GLY A 270 23.66 8.76 3.17
CA GLY A 270 23.89 9.66 2.04
C GLY A 270 23.31 9.13 0.73
N VAL A 271 23.78 9.73 -0.37
CA VAL A 271 23.33 9.36 -1.73
C VAL A 271 24.29 8.29 -2.27
N PRO A 272 23.80 7.07 -2.64
CA PRO A 272 24.65 6.02 -3.17
C PRO A 272 25.18 6.39 -4.56
N GLU A 273 26.43 5.95 -4.85
CA GLU A 273 27.09 6.17 -6.13
C GLU A 273 26.70 5.09 -7.17
N VAL A 274 25.41 5.05 -7.54
CA VAL A 274 24.91 4.15 -8.59
C VAL A 274 24.12 4.96 -9.63
N PRO A 275 24.07 4.53 -10.90
CA PRO A 275 23.24 5.17 -11.90
C PRO A 275 21.79 5.27 -11.43
N PHE A 276 21.20 6.47 -11.52
CA PHE A 276 19.88 6.77 -10.99
C PHE A 276 19.00 7.43 -12.05
N TYR A 277 17.77 6.94 -12.18
CA TYR A 277 16.69 7.54 -12.94
C TYR A 277 15.41 7.55 -12.11
N ALA A 278 14.60 8.60 -12.18
CA ALA A 278 13.31 8.66 -11.51
C ALA A 278 12.18 9.09 -12.46
N PHE A 279 11.13 8.29 -12.56
CA PHE A 279 9.83 8.72 -13.03
C PHE A 279 9.08 9.31 -11.85
N ILE A 280 8.56 10.52 -11.98
CA ILE A 280 7.94 11.30 -10.92
C ILE A 280 6.50 11.57 -11.33
N SER A 281 5.53 11.31 -10.48
CA SER A 281 4.11 11.57 -10.71
C SER A 281 3.79 13.08 -10.73
N ASP A 282 2.51 13.44 -10.91
CA ASP A 282 2.02 14.81 -10.73
C ASP A 282 2.02 15.26 -9.24
N GLY A 283 2.18 14.33 -8.30
CA GLY A 283 2.18 14.56 -6.87
C GLY A 283 0.79 14.71 -6.25
N GLU A 284 -0.29 14.56 -7.03
CA GLU A 284 -1.65 14.70 -6.49
C GLU A 284 -1.95 13.64 -5.42
N GLY A 285 -2.46 14.08 -4.28
CA GLY A 285 -2.78 13.21 -3.14
C GLY A 285 -1.58 12.81 -2.27
N LEU A 286 -0.38 13.29 -2.58
CA LEU A 286 0.84 13.15 -1.79
C LEU A 286 1.13 14.42 -0.97
N ILE A 287 2.34 14.56 -0.44
CA ILE A 287 2.76 15.81 0.22
C ILE A 287 3.04 16.90 -0.83
N ASP A 288 2.73 18.14 -0.52
CA ASP A 288 2.82 19.28 -1.47
C ASP A 288 4.21 19.47 -2.10
N THR A 289 5.26 19.04 -1.40
CA THR A 289 6.65 19.14 -1.84
C THR A 289 7.19 17.88 -2.52
N TRP A 290 6.33 16.90 -2.84
CA TRP A 290 6.74 15.59 -3.36
C TRP A 290 7.64 15.70 -4.59
N ASN A 291 7.19 16.41 -5.62
CA ASN A 291 7.95 16.57 -6.86
C ASN A 291 9.28 17.31 -6.65
N GLU A 292 9.27 18.37 -5.84
CA GLU A 292 10.47 19.14 -5.53
C GLU A 292 11.53 18.27 -4.83
N ILE A 293 11.11 17.44 -3.89
CA ILE A 293 11.97 16.51 -3.17
C ILE A 293 12.60 15.49 -4.12
N LEU A 294 11.80 14.87 -5.00
CA LEU A 294 12.29 13.84 -5.90
C LEU A 294 13.21 14.41 -6.98
N VAL A 295 12.86 15.55 -7.56
CA VAL A 295 13.72 16.25 -8.53
C VAL A 295 15.06 16.61 -7.89
N SER A 296 15.03 17.24 -6.70
CA SER A 296 16.24 17.60 -5.96
C SER A 296 17.11 16.39 -5.64
N TYR A 297 16.48 15.27 -5.28
CA TYR A 297 17.21 14.03 -4.99
C TYR A 297 17.86 13.46 -6.26
N ALA A 298 17.14 13.40 -7.38
CA ALA A 298 17.69 12.92 -8.64
C ALA A 298 18.89 13.77 -9.11
N GLU A 299 18.79 15.09 -9.00
CA GLU A 299 19.89 16.02 -9.30
C GLU A 299 21.09 15.80 -8.37
N ALA A 300 20.86 15.63 -7.06
CA ALA A 300 21.92 15.38 -6.08
C ALA A 300 22.62 14.02 -6.33
N ALA A 301 21.91 13.04 -6.84
CA ALA A 301 22.44 11.75 -7.26
C ALA A 301 23.19 11.80 -8.60
N GLY A 302 23.24 12.97 -9.26
CA GLY A 302 23.78 13.08 -10.63
C GLY A 302 23.00 12.25 -11.65
N GLY A 303 21.75 11.91 -11.31
CA GLY A 303 20.86 11.06 -12.09
C GLY A 303 19.97 11.83 -13.05
N GLN A 304 19.09 11.08 -13.72
CA GLN A 304 18.07 11.60 -14.63
C GLN A 304 16.69 11.51 -13.98
N HIS A 305 15.77 12.34 -14.42
CA HIS A 305 14.37 12.26 -13.99
C HIS A 305 13.42 12.71 -15.09
N GLN A 306 12.17 12.25 -15.00
CA GLN A 306 11.07 12.69 -15.85
C GLN A 306 9.80 12.83 -15.01
N VAL A 307 9.24 14.04 -14.99
CA VAL A 307 7.92 14.30 -14.37
C VAL A 307 6.84 13.95 -15.39
N LEU A 308 5.87 13.15 -14.94
CA LEU A 308 4.75 12.65 -15.73
C LEU A 308 3.44 13.28 -15.23
N ASP A 309 2.53 13.58 -16.14
CA ASP A 309 1.17 14.06 -15.85
C ASP A 309 0.24 12.85 -15.55
N VAL A 310 0.58 12.08 -14.54
CA VAL A 310 -0.13 10.88 -14.08
C VAL A 310 -0.03 10.75 -12.57
N GLY A 311 -0.92 9.98 -11.97
CA GLY A 311 -0.92 9.75 -10.51
C GLY A 311 0.25 8.90 -10.01
N HIS A 312 0.26 8.65 -8.70
CA HIS A 312 1.35 7.97 -7.97
C HIS A 312 1.71 6.57 -8.52
N TYR A 313 0.78 5.87 -9.16
CA TYR A 313 1.02 4.54 -9.77
C TYR A 313 1.52 4.68 -11.21
N VAL A 314 2.62 5.42 -11.41
CA VAL A 314 3.20 5.74 -12.72
C VAL A 314 3.40 4.50 -13.59
N HIS A 315 3.80 3.36 -12.99
CA HIS A 315 4.03 2.08 -13.67
C HIS A 315 2.75 1.45 -14.25
N SER A 316 1.59 1.83 -13.73
CA SER A 316 0.29 1.38 -14.23
C SER A 316 -0.35 2.40 -15.18
N GLU A 317 -0.06 3.70 -15.01
CA GLU A 317 -0.67 4.75 -15.82
C GLU A 317 0.13 5.10 -17.09
N ALA A 318 1.46 4.93 -17.03
CA ALA A 318 2.34 5.22 -18.16
C ALA A 318 3.32 4.07 -18.52
N PRO A 319 2.89 2.77 -18.55
CA PRO A 319 3.80 1.65 -18.68
C PRO A 319 4.56 1.60 -20.01
N ASP A 320 3.96 2.06 -21.12
CA ASP A 320 4.60 2.05 -22.44
C ASP A 320 5.75 3.08 -22.53
N LEU A 321 5.51 4.28 -21.98
CA LEU A 321 6.53 5.33 -21.91
C LEU A 321 7.68 4.86 -21.00
N ILE A 322 7.36 4.40 -19.79
CA ILE A 322 8.36 3.95 -18.83
C ILE A 322 9.20 2.80 -19.42
N ALA A 323 8.58 1.81 -20.05
CA ALA A 323 9.32 0.71 -20.67
C ALA A 323 10.28 1.19 -21.78
N THR A 324 9.90 2.19 -22.54
CA THR A 324 10.74 2.80 -23.58
C THR A 324 11.96 3.50 -22.96
N GLU A 325 11.74 4.33 -21.95
CA GLU A 325 12.81 5.07 -21.28
C GLU A 325 13.75 4.18 -20.47
N VAL A 326 13.21 3.11 -19.84
CA VAL A 326 14.02 2.08 -19.15
C VAL A 326 15.03 1.46 -20.13
N ARG A 327 14.59 1.06 -21.33
CA ARG A 327 15.49 0.52 -22.36
C ARG A 327 16.56 1.53 -22.76
N ALA A 328 16.13 2.77 -23.07
CA ALA A 328 17.03 3.83 -23.46
C ALA A 328 18.09 4.15 -22.39
N PHE A 329 17.67 4.19 -21.12
CA PHE A 329 18.59 4.40 -20.00
C PHE A 329 19.60 3.26 -19.84
N LEU A 330 19.13 2.01 -19.84
CA LEU A 330 20.01 0.85 -19.68
C LEU A 330 21.00 0.70 -20.85
N GLU A 331 20.58 1.01 -22.08
CA GLU A 331 21.50 1.03 -23.23
C GLU A 331 22.63 2.07 -23.09
N GLN A 332 22.38 3.20 -22.40
CA GLN A 332 23.41 4.20 -22.13
C GLN A 332 24.46 3.72 -21.14
N LEU A 333 24.08 2.85 -20.19
CA LEU A 333 25.00 2.31 -19.16
C LEU A 333 25.99 1.28 -19.72
N VAL A 334 25.65 0.64 -20.84
CA VAL A 334 26.49 -0.39 -21.49
C VAL A 334 27.50 0.21 -22.47
N ARG A 335 27.34 1.47 -22.86
CA ARG A 335 28.23 2.20 -23.79
C ARG A 335 29.40 2.84 -23.07
#